data_0a4136739263678b535293701c863956
#
_entry.id   0a4136739263678b535293701c863956
#
_cell.length_a   1.000
_cell.length_b   1.000
_cell.length_c   1.000
_cell.angle_alpha   90.00
_cell.angle_beta   90.00
_cell.angle_gamma   90.00
#
_symmetry.space_group_name_H-M   'P 1'
#
loop_
_entity.id
_entity.type
_entity.pdbx_description
1 polymer ?
#
loop_
_entity_poly.entity_id
_entity_poly.type
_entity_poly.pdbx_seq_one_letter_code
_entity_poly.pdbx_strand_id
1 'polypeptide(L)'
;MVRLACGLLLFSLSAPTLNAGPILGSASSFAVLGASTVTSTDLTVLWGNLGVGPGTSITGFPPGIVHGTIYDGDAVADQAEADALTAYNTLVKLPSDYNLTGEDLGGLTLLPGVYTFNSSAQLTGQLLLNMEGDCNARFVFGLSAGIRENLQMSMIQ
;
A
#
# COMPACT_ATOMS: atom_id res chain seq x y z
N MET A 1 59.84 23.24 1.31
CA MET A 1 58.92 22.25 0.70
C MET A 1 57.73 22.07 1.61
N VAL A 2 56.65 22.77 1.32
CA VAL A 2 55.39 22.65 2.08
C VAL A 2 54.47 21.69 1.30
N ARG A 3 54.14 20.56 1.90
CA ARG A 3 53.15 19.63 1.33
C ARG A 3 51.76 19.99 1.86
N LEU A 4 50.94 20.53 0.99
CA LEU A 4 49.53 20.75 1.24
C LEU A 4 48.80 19.41 1.11
N ALA A 5 48.31 18.86 2.23
CA ALA A 5 47.41 17.71 2.22
C ALA A 5 45.99 18.20 1.99
N CYS A 6 45.47 17.94 0.79
CA CYS A 6 44.08 18.17 0.45
C CYS A 6 43.23 17.06 1.07
N GLY A 7 42.60 17.33 2.23
CA GLY A 7 41.65 16.43 2.87
C GLY A 7 40.33 16.51 2.12
N LEU A 8 40.02 15.46 1.35
CA LEU A 8 38.71 15.27 0.73
C LEU A 8 37.70 14.88 1.81
N LEU A 9 36.90 15.85 2.28
CA LEU A 9 35.75 15.58 3.15
C LEU A 9 34.66 14.94 2.28
N LEU A 10 34.57 13.62 2.33
CA LEU A 10 33.39 12.89 1.82
C LEU A 10 32.22 13.13 2.77
N PHE A 11 31.37 14.10 2.42
CA PHE A 11 30.04 14.18 3.00
C PHE A 11 29.23 13.02 2.43
N SER A 12 29.11 11.94 3.19
CA SER A 12 28.12 10.92 2.91
C SER A 12 26.76 11.49 3.26
N LEU A 13 26.01 11.95 2.25
CA LEU A 13 24.58 12.18 2.37
C LEU A 13 23.94 10.79 2.55
N SER A 14 23.77 10.35 3.80
CA SER A 14 22.93 9.20 4.08
C SER A 14 21.48 9.64 3.85
N ALA A 15 20.94 9.30 2.70
CA ALA A 15 19.50 9.34 2.51
C ALA A 15 18.87 8.52 3.65
N PRO A 16 17.78 9.00 4.28
CA PRO A 16 17.09 8.21 5.30
C PRO A 16 16.64 6.91 4.63
N THR A 17 17.29 5.80 4.99
CA THR A 17 16.77 4.48 4.66
C THR A 17 15.46 4.33 5.41
N LEU A 18 14.35 4.51 4.72
CA LEU A 18 13.04 4.14 5.23
C LEU A 18 13.10 2.64 5.52
N ASN A 19 13.30 2.32 6.79
CA ASN A 19 13.38 0.95 7.27
C ASN A 19 12.10 0.24 6.85
N ALA A 20 12.24 -0.82 6.05
CA ALA A 20 11.13 -1.59 5.49
C ALA A 20 10.46 -2.51 6.52
N GLY A 21 10.23 -2.01 7.73
CA GLY A 21 9.32 -2.65 8.67
C GLY A 21 7.92 -2.74 8.05
N PRO A 22 7.08 -3.70 8.45
CA PRO A 22 5.73 -3.83 7.93
C PRO A 22 4.96 -2.54 8.23
N ILE A 23 4.72 -1.72 7.19
CA ILE A 23 3.99 -0.45 7.33
C ILE A 23 2.61 -0.69 7.92
N LEU A 24 2.01 -1.85 7.62
CA LEU A 24 0.65 -2.21 8.03
C LEU A 24 0.55 -2.75 9.46
N GLY A 25 1.67 -2.99 10.18
CA GLY A 25 1.61 -3.55 11.52
C GLY A 25 0.75 -4.81 11.59
N SER A 26 -0.19 -4.88 12.54
CA SER A 26 -1.09 -6.02 12.72
C SER A 26 -2.08 -6.20 11.55
N ALA A 27 -2.40 -5.13 10.80
CA ALA A 27 -3.26 -5.22 9.60
C ALA A 27 -2.65 -6.09 8.49
N SER A 28 -1.35 -6.34 8.49
CA SER A 28 -0.67 -7.16 7.48
C SER A 28 -1.14 -8.62 7.43
N SER A 29 -1.77 -9.13 8.47
CA SER A 29 -2.30 -10.50 8.54
C SER A 29 -3.73 -10.63 8.00
N PHE A 30 -4.38 -9.53 7.67
CA PHE A 30 -5.76 -9.51 7.17
C PHE A 30 -5.80 -9.51 5.65
N ALA A 31 -6.61 -10.40 5.09
CA ALA A 31 -6.97 -10.38 3.67
C ALA A 31 -8.03 -9.31 3.39
N VAL A 32 -8.96 -9.13 4.34
CA VAL A 32 -9.99 -8.10 4.30
C VAL A 32 -10.17 -7.53 5.70
N LEU A 33 -10.20 -6.21 5.78
CA LEU A 33 -10.45 -5.48 7.02
C LEU A 33 -11.41 -4.33 6.73
N GLY A 34 -12.45 -4.20 7.51
CA GLY A 34 -13.47 -3.17 7.35
C GLY A 34 -13.78 -2.47 8.66
N ALA A 35 -13.94 -1.15 8.62
CA ALA A 35 -14.24 -0.36 9.81
C ALA A 35 -15.68 -0.54 10.31
N SER A 36 -16.62 -0.78 9.41
CA SER A 36 -18.06 -0.83 9.73
C SER A 36 -18.68 -2.18 9.42
N THR A 37 -18.56 -2.62 8.17
CA THR A 37 -19.17 -3.87 7.68
C THR A 37 -18.29 -4.51 6.62
N VAL A 38 -18.34 -5.84 6.52
CA VAL A 38 -17.86 -6.59 5.37
C VAL A 38 -18.97 -7.47 4.84
N THR A 39 -19.25 -7.36 3.54
CA THR A 39 -20.31 -8.13 2.88
C THR A 39 -19.74 -8.85 1.67
N SER A 40 -20.01 -10.14 1.56
CA SER A 40 -19.79 -10.91 0.33
C SER A 40 -21.14 -11.35 -0.23
N THR A 41 -21.31 -11.21 -1.54
CA THR A 41 -22.55 -11.59 -2.24
C THR A 41 -22.44 -12.92 -2.97
N ASP A 42 -21.21 -13.40 -3.19
CA ASP A 42 -20.92 -14.61 -3.98
C ASP A 42 -19.93 -15.54 -3.26
N LEU A 43 -19.48 -16.58 -3.96
CA LEU A 43 -18.44 -17.50 -3.51
C LEU A 43 -17.08 -16.79 -3.48
N THR A 44 -16.78 -16.14 -2.36
CA THR A 44 -15.49 -15.48 -2.11
C THR A 44 -14.60 -16.42 -1.32
N VAL A 45 -13.33 -16.54 -1.71
CA VAL A 45 -12.32 -17.28 -0.95
C VAL A 45 -11.24 -16.30 -0.49
N LEU A 46 -11.04 -16.21 0.83
CA LEU A 46 -10.04 -15.35 1.45
C LEU A 46 -8.90 -16.19 2.02
N TRP A 47 -7.67 -15.86 1.62
CA TRP A 47 -6.44 -16.42 2.19
C TRP A 47 -5.82 -15.39 3.13
N GLY A 48 -6.13 -15.51 4.43
CA GLY A 48 -5.76 -14.59 5.49
C GLY A 48 -6.95 -14.30 6.41
N ASN A 49 -6.76 -13.41 7.37
CA ASN A 49 -7.80 -13.07 8.32
C ASN A 49 -8.87 -12.16 7.69
N LEU A 50 -10.06 -12.25 8.20
CA LEU A 50 -11.17 -11.34 7.91
C LEU A 50 -11.50 -10.59 9.20
N GLY A 51 -11.53 -9.25 9.15
CA GLY A 51 -11.82 -8.41 10.31
C GLY A 51 -12.83 -7.32 10.04
N VAL A 52 -13.58 -6.99 11.08
CA VAL A 52 -14.40 -5.77 11.18
C VAL A 52 -14.18 -5.15 12.55
N GLY A 53 -13.84 -3.87 12.59
CA GLY A 53 -13.65 -3.10 13.82
C GLY A 53 -13.66 -1.60 13.55
N PRO A 54 -14.36 -0.78 14.34
CA PRO A 54 -15.21 -1.07 15.51
C PRO A 54 -16.62 -1.59 15.18
N GLY A 55 -16.96 -1.74 13.90
CA GLY A 55 -18.19 -2.40 13.50
C GLY A 55 -18.19 -3.89 13.83
N THR A 56 -19.36 -4.53 13.69
CA THR A 56 -19.54 -5.95 14.05
C THR A 56 -20.33 -6.73 13.00
N SER A 57 -20.40 -6.24 11.77
CA SER A 57 -21.26 -6.86 10.76
C SER A 57 -20.43 -7.52 9.66
N ILE A 58 -20.39 -8.85 9.68
CA ILE A 58 -19.83 -9.68 8.62
C ILE A 58 -20.94 -10.54 8.05
N THR A 59 -21.19 -10.44 6.73
CA THR A 59 -22.22 -11.19 6.03
C THR A 59 -21.67 -11.86 4.76
N GLY A 60 -22.31 -13.00 4.37
CA GLY A 60 -21.87 -13.75 3.18
C GLY A 60 -20.72 -14.72 3.43
N PHE A 61 -20.38 -14.99 4.68
CA PHE A 61 -19.44 -16.02 5.10
C PHE A 61 -20.09 -16.95 6.14
N PRO A 62 -20.76 -18.04 5.72
CA PRO A 62 -20.88 -18.62 4.37
C PRO A 62 -21.87 -17.87 3.44
N PRO A 63 -21.87 -18.10 2.09
CA PRO A 63 -21.12 -19.14 1.38
C PRO A 63 -19.63 -18.85 1.12
N GLY A 64 -19.16 -17.62 1.36
CA GLY A 64 -17.75 -17.33 1.31
C GLY A 64 -16.92 -18.18 2.30
N ILE A 65 -15.66 -18.40 1.96
CA ILE A 65 -14.71 -19.22 2.73
C ILE A 65 -13.54 -18.34 3.19
N VAL A 66 -13.21 -18.41 4.48
CA VAL A 66 -12.03 -17.72 5.05
C VAL A 66 -11.02 -18.77 5.48
N HIS A 67 -9.83 -18.75 4.82
CA HIS A 67 -8.66 -19.53 5.24
C HIS A 67 -7.83 -18.73 6.24
N GLY A 68 -8.41 -18.40 7.37
CA GLY A 68 -7.85 -17.59 8.44
C GLY A 68 -8.82 -17.48 9.59
N THR A 69 -8.61 -16.53 10.47
CA THR A 69 -9.51 -16.24 11.60
C THR A 69 -10.45 -15.09 11.23
N ILE A 70 -11.69 -15.20 11.67
CA ILE A 70 -12.65 -14.10 11.58
C ILE A 70 -12.63 -13.34 12.91
N TYR A 71 -12.41 -12.03 12.84
CA TYR A 71 -12.40 -11.10 13.96
C TYR A 71 -13.57 -10.13 13.79
N ASP A 72 -14.58 -10.27 14.65
CA ASP A 72 -15.86 -9.57 14.54
C ASP A 72 -16.02 -8.61 15.71
N GLY A 73 -15.69 -7.34 15.52
CA GLY A 73 -15.80 -6.29 16.52
C GLY A 73 -14.94 -6.52 17.76
N ASP A 74 -13.81 -7.15 17.62
CA ASP A 74 -12.89 -7.44 18.73
C ASP A 74 -11.64 -6.54 18.72
N ALA A 75 -10.90 -6.59 19.83
CA ALA A 75 -9.70 -5.75 19.99
C ALA A 75 -8.60 -6.03 18.96
N VAL A 76 -8.58 -7.20 18.32
CA VAL A 76 -7.60 -7.54 17.29
C VAL A 76 -7.94 -6.82 15.99
N ALA A 77 -9.22 -6.79 15.60
CA ALA A 77 -9.68 -6.04 14.45
C ALA A 77 -9.54 -4.53 14.68
N ASP A 78 -9.88 -4.02 15.88
CA ASP A 78 -9.71 -2.61 16.24
C ASP A 78 -8.24 -2.16 16.16
N GLN A 79 -7.31 -2.98 16.64
CA GLN A 79 -5.88 -2.67 16.54
C GLN A 79 -5.41 -2.68 15.09
N ALA A 80 -5.88 -3.63 14.29
CA ALA A 80 -5.53 -3.70 12.88
C ALA A 80 -6.02 -2.46 12.10
N GLU A 81 -7.24 -1.98 12.39
CA GLU A 81 -7.76 -0.72 11.82
C GLU A 81 -6.91 0.50 12.24
N ALA A 82 -6.51 0.57 13.51
CA ALA A 82 -5.64 1.64 13.99
C ALA A 82 -4.27 1.64 13.30
N ASP A 83 -3.69 0.45 13.09
CA ASP A 83 -2.42 0.28 12.38
C ASP A 83 -2.57 0.64 10.89
N ALA A 84 -3.65 0.23 10.24
CA ALA A 84 -3.95 0.59 8.86
C ALA A 84 -4.10 2.11 8.68
N LEU A 85 -4.79 2.77 9.61
CA LEU A 85 -4.91 4.23 9.63
C LEU A 85 -3.55 4.92 9.82
N THR A 86 -2.71 4.37 10.69
CA THR A 86 -1.35 4.86 10.92
C THR A 86 -0.49 4.73 9.66
N ALA A 87 -0.59 3.60 8.98
CA ALA A 87 0.06 3.36 7.69
C ALA A 87 -0.40 4.37 6.64
N TYR A 88 -1.71 4.57 6.51
CA TYR A 88 -2.29 5.56 5.61
C TYR A 88 -1.76 6.97 5.88
N ASN A 89 -1.81 7.41 7.15
CA ASN A 89 -1.34 8.73 7.57
C ASN A 89 0.17 8.93 7.36
N THR A 90 0.93 7.85 7.33
CA THR A 90 2.37 7.88 7.01
C THR A 90 2.58 8.03 5.52
N LEU A 91 1.86 7.25 4.72
CA LEU A 91 2.00 7.24 3.26
C LEU A 91 1.54 8.55 2.61
N VAL A 92 0.45 9.15 3.08
CA VAL A 92 -0.07 10.41 2.52
C VAL A 92 0.84 11.61 2.75
N LYS A 93 1.80 11.51 3.68
CA LYS A 93 2.77 12.57 3.97
C LYS A 93 4.05 12.44 3.15
N LEU A 94 4.22 11.35 2.40
CA LEU A 94 5.38 11.18 1.54
C LEU A 94 5.37 12.23 0.43
N PRO A 95 6.50 12.87 0.16
CA PRO A 95 6.61 13.76 -0.99
C PRO A 95 6.42 12.95 -2.28
N SER A 96 5.77 13.55 -3.26
CA SER A 96 5.62 12.94 -4.59
C SER A 96 6.93 13.03 -5.36
N ASP A 97 7.39 11.90 -5.89
CA ASP A 97 8.52 11.86 -6.81
C ASP A 97 8.05 12.12 -8.25
N TYR A 98 6.89 11.59 -8.61
CA TYR A 98 6.33 11.67 -9.96
C TYR A 98 4.83 11.96 -9.92
N ASN A 99 4.39 12.89 -10.77
CA ASN A 99 2.97 13.17 -10.99
C ASN A 99 2.55 12.58 -12.33
N LEU A 100 1.71 11.55 -12.31
CA LEU A 100 1.21 10.83 -13.48
C LEU A 100 -0.27 11.15 -13.74
N THR A 101 -0.73 12.34 -13.37
CA THR A 101 -2.10 12.79 -13.60
C THR A 101 -2.44 12.82 -15.10
N GLY A 102 -3.46 12.05 -15.49
CA GLY A 102 -3.92 11.98 -16.88
C GLY A 102 -3.13 11.04 -17.77
N GLU A 103 -2.08 10.40 -17.23
CA GLU A 103 -1.31 9.40 -17.97
C GLU A 103 -1.99 8.03 -17.91
N ASP A 104 -1.88 7.27 -19.00
CA ASP A 104 -2.17 5.85 -19.01
C ASP A 104 -0.93 5.08 -18.55
N LEU A 105 -1.06 4.28 -17.50
CA LEU A 105 0.03 3.47 -16.97
C LEU A 105 0.40 2.27 -17.85
N GLY A 106 -0.43 1.96 -18.85
CA GLY A 106 -0.20 0.86 -19.78
C GLY A 106 1.07 1.05 -20.61
N GLY A 107 1.92 0.04 -20.61
CA GLY A 107 3.23 0.05 -21.31
C GLY A 107 4.34 0.78 -20.56
N LEU A 108 4.06 1.40 -19.39
CA LEU A 108 5.11 2.05 -18.61
C LEU A 108 5.95 1.03 -17.83
N THR A 109 7.21 1.42 -17.61
CA THR A 109 8.10 0.78 -16.63
C THR A 109 8.38 1.79 -15.54
N LEU A 110 7.92 1.51 -14.32
CA LEU A 110 8.13 2.38 -13.17
C LEU A 110 9.28 1.87 -12.30
N LEU A 111 10.03 2.80 -11.74
CA LEU A 111 11.06 2.57 -10.74
C LEU A 111 10.48 2.77 -9.34
N PRO A 112 11.17 2.35 -8.26
CA PRO A 112 10.73 2.62 -6.89
C PRO A 112 10.50 4.11 -6.66
N GLY A 113 9.37 4.48 -6.05
CA GLY A 113 9.04 5.87 -5.82
C GLY A 113 7.58 6.11 -5.41
N VAL A 114 7.26 7.38 -5.19
CA VAL A 114 5.93 7.87 -4.85
C VAL A 114 5.30 8.55 -6.06
N TYR A 115 4.24 7.94 -6.57
CA TYR A 115 3.49 8.37 -7.76
C TYR A 115 2.16 8.97 -7.34
N THR A 116 1.85 10.17 -7.80
CA THR A 116 0.61 10.87 -7.43
C THR A 116 -0.27 11.14 -8.63
N PHE A 117 -1.58 11.13 -8.38
CA PHE A 117 -2.62 11.37 -9.36
C PHE A 117 -3.64 12.36 -8.79
N ASN A 118 -3.83 13.48 -9.45
CA ASN A 118 -4.85 14.48 -9.08
C ASN A 118 -6.19 14.23 -9.79
N SER A 119 -6.23 13.24 -10.66
CA SER A 119 -7.41 12.75 -11.37
C SER A 119 -7.37 11.22 -11.42
N SER A 120 -8.31 10.59 -12.12
CA SER A 120 -8.32 9.14 -12.33
C SER A 120 -6.99 8.66 -12.94
N ALA A 121 -6.51 7.53 -12.48
CA ALA A 121 -5.45 6.77 -13.13
C ALA A 121 -6.09 5.73 -14.06
N GLN A 122 -5.51 5.54 -15.24
CA GLN A 122 -5.91 4.52 -16.20
C GLN A 122 -4.78 3.51 -16.38
N LEU A 123 -5.14 2.25 -16.57
CA LEU A 123 -4.20 1.17 -16.90
C LEU A 123 -4.76 0.39 -18.08
N THR A 124 -4.25 0.70 -19.28
CA THR A 124 -4.61 -0.02 -20.50
C THR A 124 -3.46 -0.93 -20.92
N GLY A 125 -3.52 -2.20 -20.53
CA GLY A 125 -2.46 -3.16 -20.79
C GLY A 125 -1.60 -3.45 -19.58
N GLN A 126 -0.30 -3.66 -19.79
CA GLN A 126 0.63 -4.10 -18.75
C GLN A 126 1.43 -2.93 -18.17
N LEU A 127 1.52 -2.85 -16.86
CA LEU A 127 2.45 -2.00 -16.11
C LEU A 127 3.60 -2.85 -15.58
N LEU A 128 4.84 -2.44 -15.82
CA LEU A 128 6.03 -3.09 -15.26
C LEU A 128 6.57 -2.29 -14.09
N LEU A 129 6.68 -2.92 -12.92
CA LEU A 129 7.36 -2.38 -11.75
C LEU A 129 8.77 -2.98 -11.67
N ASN A 130 9.78 -2.16 -11.96
CA ASN A 130 11.18 -2.60 -11.92
C ASN A 130 11.79 -2.25 -10.57
N MET A 131 12.07 -3.27 -9.76
CA MET A 131 12.64 -3.12 -8.41
C MET A 131 14.15 -2.83 -8.42
N GLU A 132 14.80 -2.77 -9.58
CA GLU A 132 16.24 -2.53 -9.72
C GLU A 132 17.13 -3.47 -8.87
N GLY A 133 16.63 -4.66 -8.56
CA GLY A 133 17.32 -5.66 -7.74
C GLY A 133 17.17 -5.45 -6.22
N ASP A 134 16.45 -4.42 -5.78
CA ASP A 134 16.14 -4.21 -4.36
C ASP A 134 14.83 -4.91 -3.97
N CYS A 135 14.92 -6.02 -3.23
CA CYS A 135 13.76 -6.75 -2.73
C CYS A 135 12.88 -5.94 -1.76
N ASN A 136 13.37 -4.80 -1.26
CA ASN A 136 12.63 -3.88 -0.39
C ASN A 136 12.09 -2.66 -1.15
N ALA A 137 12.22 -2.64 -2.47
CA ALA A 137 11.73 -1.56 -3.32
C ALA A 137 10.24 -1.30 -3.08
N ARG A 138 9.85 -0.02 -3.04
CA ARG A 138 8.49 0.41 -2.79
C ARG A 138 7.96 1.25 -3.91
N PHE A 139 6.70 0.97 -4.27
CA PHE A 139 5.92 1.74 -5.21
C PHE A 139 4.67 2.23 -4.48
N VAL A 140 4.57 3.53 -4.28
CA VAL A 140 3.44 4.14 -3.58
C VAL A 140 2.61 4.92 -4.59
N PHE A 141 1.33 4.58 -4.71
CA PHE A 141 0.38 5.25 -5.60
C PHE A 141 -0.60 6.06 -4.76
N GLY A 142 -0.44 7.38 -4.78
CA GLY A 142 -1.28 8.33 -4.05
C GLY A 142 -2.34 8.94 -4.96
N LEU A 143 -3.61 8.62 -4.73
CA LEU A 143 -4.74 9.22 -5.42
C LEU A 143 -5.39 10.29 -4.55
N SER A 144 -5.66 11.47 -5.11
CA SER A 144 -6.37 12.55 -4.40
C SER A 144 -7.76 12.10 -3.97
N ALA A 145 -8.21 12.58 -2.81
CA ALA A 145 -9.39 12.10 -2.07
C ALA A 145 -10.74 12.10 -2.82
N GLY A 146 -10.84 12.69 -4.00
CA GLY A 146 -12.06 12.70 -4.82
C GLY A 146 -12.21 11.54 -5.81
N ILE A 147 -11.23 10.62 -5.88
CA ILE A 147 -11.12 9.64 -6.97
C ILE A 147 -11.30 8.19 -6.49
N ARG A 148 -11.66 8.00 -5.24
CA ARG A 148 -11.69 6.67 -4.59
C ARG A 148 -12.72 5.69 -5.17
N GLU A 149 -13.62 6.13 -6.04
CA GLU A 149 -14.77 5.32 -6.46
C GLU A 149 -14.54 4.45 -7.71
N ASN A 150 -13.43 4.59 -8.44
CA ASN A 150 -13.25 3.90 -9.72
C ASN A 150 -11.88 3.23 -9.94
N LEU A 151 -11.16 2.85 -8.88
CA LEU A 151 -9.92 2.10 -9.08
C LEU A 151 -10.22 0.60 -9.21
N GLN A 152 -10.44 0.16 -10.43
CA GLN A 152 -10.44 -1.26 -10.76
C GLN A 152 -9.01 -1.67 -11.13
N MET A 153 -8.24 -2.12 -10.14
CA MET A 153 -6.91 -2.68 -10.37
C MET A 153 -7.06 -4.15 -10.74
N SER A 154 -6.85 -4.48 -12.01
CA SER A 154 -6.67 -5.85 -12.45
C SER A 154 -5.17 -6.16 -12.44
N MET A 155 -4.71 -6.88 -11.42
CA MET A 155 -3.37 -7.45 -11.44
C MET A 155 -3.43 -8.79 -12.16
N ILE A 156 -2.78 -8.88 -13.31
CA ILE A 156 -2.51 -10.13 -14.01
C ILE A 156 -1.10 -10.57 -13.57
N GLN A 157 -1.04 -11.72 -12.89
CA GLN A 157 0.22 -12.42 -12.59
C GLN A 157 0.78 -13.06 -13.85
#